data_5b462912e33ebacb40294f0df7430b2e
#
_entry.id   5b462912e33ebacb40294f0df7430b2e
#
_cell.length_a   1.000
_cell.length_b   1.000
_cell.length_c   1.000
_cell.angle_alpha   90.00
_cell.angle_beta   90.00
_cell.angle_gamma   90.00
#
_symmetry.space_group_name_H-M   'P 1'
#
loop_
_entity.id
_entity.type
_entity.pdbx_description
1 polymer ?
#
loop_
_entity_poly.entity_id
_entity_poly.type
_entity_poly.pdbx_seq_one_letter_code
_entity_poly.pdbx_strand_id
1 'polypeptide(L)'
;MLDLLPQAFTRQSALRVWLAPEQQLLVLDSTSTPRLDAALSLLVKAVPHMAPQPLQTAESPAVCMKAWLLDGVAPQGFGIGRAAELRSTDVQAATVRYTRHGLEGPDVQQHLAEGKEVRKLALNWKDRLEFVLSENMQLSGLKVDDGVFEQDGLQSSEDDPFDADALLLTSELSALLPALFEGLGGRVDGLGASASSAPLGAAAAPAAPTAAAAAAAGPDVAPWD
;
A
#
# COMPACT_ATOMS: atom_id res chain seq x y z
N MET A 1 25.57 -31.35 20.33
CA MET A 1 25.10 -30.51 19.21
C MET A 1 25.76 -29.12 19.13
N LEU A 2 26.27 -28.59 20.24
CA LEU A 2 26.97 -27.29 20.28
C LEU A 2 28.41 -27.30 19.74
N ASP A 3 29.06 -28.47 19.70
CA ASP A 3 30.45 -28.61 19.24
C ASP A 3 30.62 -28.47 17.71
N LEU A 4 29.53 -28.55 16.94
CA LEU A 4 29.55 -28.39 15.48
C LEU A 4 29.32 -26.95 15.01
N LEU A 5 28.89 -26.06 15.90
CA LEU A 5 28.62 -24.65 15.58
C LEU A 5 29.85 -23.89 15.03
N PRO A 6 31.07 -24.10 15.57
CA PRO A 6 32.27 -23.45 15.02
C PRO A 6 32.67 -23.93 13.62
N GLN A 7 32.15 -25.11 13.22
CA GLN A 7 32.43 -25.71 11.90
C GLN A 7 31.30 -25.49 10.91
N ALA A 8 30.21 -24.83 11.33
CA ALA A 8 29.09 -24.54 10.45
C ALA A 8 29.46 -23.43 9.45
N PHE A 9 29.15 -23.66 8.17
CA PHE A 9 29.30 -22.64 7.14
C PHE A 9 28.39 -21.45 7.45
N THR A 10 28.95 -20.26 7.51
CA THR A 10 28.22 -19.03 7.67
C THR A 10 27.67 -18.59 6.31
N ARG A 11 26.40 -18.23 6.23
CA ARG A 11 25.79 -17.59 5.08
C ARG A 11 25.59 -16.11 5.36
N GLN A 12 26.27 -15.27 4.64
CA GLN A 12 26.01 -13.84 4.67
C GLN A 12 24.82 -13.51 3.76
N SER A 13 23.92 -12.65 4.24
CA SER A 13 22.84 -12.12 3.44
C SER A 13 22.73 -10.62 3.70
N ALA A 14 22.52 -9.85 2.65
CA ALA A 14 22.28 -8.42 2.73
C ALA A 14 20.81 -8.13 2.39
N LEU A 15 20.26 -7.07 2.99
CA LEU A 15 18.98 -6.50 2.67
C LEU A 15 19.17 -4.99 2.56
N ARG A 16 18.70 -4.43 1.45
CA ARG A 16 18.75 -2.99 1.23
C ARG A 16 17.60 -2.33 1.95
N VAL A 17 17.87 -1.18 2.53
CA VAL A 17 16.89 -0.39 3.26
C VAL A 17 16.97 1.04 2.76
N TRP A 18 15.84 1.58 2.36
CA TRP A 18 15.71 2.99 2.01
C TRP A 18 14.87 3.71 3.07
N LEU A 19 15.45 4.75 3.66
CA LEU A 19 14.77 5.66 4.56
C LEU A 19 14.41 6.93 3.80
N ALA A 20 13.13 7.25 3.73
CA ALA A 20 12.60 8.49 3.17
C ALA A 20 11.94 9.33 4.27
N PRO A 21 12.72 10.13 5.04
CA PRO A 21 12.21 10.84 6.21
C PRO A 21 11.13 11.87 5.86
N GLU A 22 11.26 12.54 4.73
CA GLU A 22 10.28 13.54 4.27
C GLU A 22 8.91 12.94 4.02
N GLN A 23 8.87 11.70 3.53
CA GLN A 23 7.65 10.95 3.28
C GLN A 23 7.23 10.07 4.46
N GLN A 24 8.06 10.03 5.51
CA GLN A 24 7.89 9.14 6.67
C GLN A 24 7.75 7.67 6.25
N LEU A 25 8.60 7.24 5.32
CA LEU A 25 8.58 5.88 4.79
C LEU A 25 9.89 5.15 5.10
N LEU A 26 9.74 3.87 5.41
CA LEU A 26 10.80 2.87 5.48
C LEU A 26 10.51 1.80 4.44
N VAL A 27 11.37 1.69 3.44
CA VAL A 27 11.23 0.71 2.35
C VAL A 27 12.30 -0.37 2.51
N LEU A 28 11.87 -1.61 2.47
CA LEU A 28 12.72 -2.79 2.64
C LEU A 28 12.71 -3.61 1.35
N ASP A 29 13.89 -3.89 0.80
CA ASP A 29 14.06 -4.65 -0.45
C ASP A 29 13.93 -6.16 -0.18
N SER A 30 12.72 -6.59 0.19
CA SER A 30 12.40 -8.02 0.34
C SER A 30 10.89 -8.25 0.39
N THR A 31 10.45 -9.38 -0.14
CA THR A 31 9.09 -9.90 0.03
C THR A 31 9.03 -11.05 1.05
N SER A 32 10.17 -11.44 1.63
CA SER A 32 10.27 -12.54 2.60
C SER A 32 10.02 -12.04 4.02
N THR A 33 8.90 -12.41 4.63
CA THR A 33 8.52 -12.04 5.99
C THR A 33 9.63 -12.30 7.02
N PRO A 34 10.30 -13.47 7.07
CA PRO A 34 11.39 -13.69 8.04
C PRO A 34 12.58 -12.74 7.87
N ARG A 35 12.88 -12.34 6.63
CA ARG A 35 13.96 -11.37 6.36
C ARG A 35 13.56 -9.97 6.77
N LEU A 36 12.30 -9.59 6.52
CA LEU A 36 11.75 -8.31 6.95
C LEU A 36 11.75 -8.19 8.48
N ASP A 37 11.29 -9.21 9.19
CA ASP A 37 11.25 -9.25 10.67
C ASP A 37 12.66 -9.15 11.26
N ALA A 38 13.62 -9.85 10.69
CA ALA A 38 15.00 -9.78 11.12
C ALA A 38 15.60 -8.38 10.92
N ALA A 39 15.36 -7.77 9.76
CA ALA A 39 15.82 -6.41 9.45
C ALA A 39 15.17 -5.36 10.36
N LEU A 40 13.85 -5.41 10.55
CA LEU A 40 13.12 -4.52 11.44
C LEU A 40 13.61 -4.64 12.89
N SER A 41 13.84 -5.87 13.36
CA SER A 41 14.37 -6.11 14.70
C SER A 41 15.75 -5.50 14.90
N LEU A 42 16.61 -5.53 13.89
CA LEU A 42 17.93 -4.90 13.93
C LEU A 42 17.81 -3.37 13.89
N LEU A 43 16.97 -2.82 13.04
CA LEU A 43 16.75 -1.38 12.91
C LEU A 43 16.22 -0.76 14.22
N VAL A 44 15.20 -1.38 14.82
CA VAL A 44 14.61 -0.91 16.09
C VAL A 44 15.62 -0.97 17.24
N LYS A 45 16.54 -1.94 17.23
CA LYS A 45 17.62 -2.02 18.22
C LYS A 45 18.73 -0.98 17.99
N ALA A 46 19.02 -0.67 16.72
CA ALA A 46 20.11 0.21 16.34
C ALA A 46 19.73 1.70 16.42
N VAL A 47 18.46 2.02 16.15
CA VAL A 47 17.97 3.41 16.09
C VAL A 47 17.03 3.67 17.27
N PRO A 48 17.43 4.48 18.27
CA PRO A 48 16.57 4.82 19.41
C PRO A 48 15.27 5.48 18.93
N HIS A 49 14.18 5.14 19.58
CA HIS A 49 12.83 5.70 19.31
C HIS A 49 12.26 5.38 17.92
N MET A 50 12.87 4.49 17.15
CA MET A 50 12.31 4.02 15.90
C MET A 50 11.15 3.04 16.16
N ALA A 51 9.96 3.39 15.69
CA ALA A 51 8.74 2.58 15.83
C ALA A 51 8.06 2.42 14.46
N PRO A 52 8.61 1.60 13.55
CA PRO A 52 8.02 1.40 12.24
C PRO A 52 6.67 0.69 12.37
N GLN A 53 5.70 1.16 11.59
CA GLN A 53 4.38 0.57 11.51
C GLN A 53 4.11 0.11 10.08
N PRO A 54 3.33 -0.98 9.88
CA PRO A 54 2.88 -1.36 8.56
C PRO A 54 2.09 -0.23 7.90
N LEU A 55 2.38 0.04 6.64
CA LEU A 55 1.64 1.01 5.85
C LEU A 55 0.20 0.54 5.67
N GLN A 56 -0.75 1.44 5.90
CA GLN A 56 -2.17 1.22 5.67
C GLN A 56 -2.73 2.29 4.75
N THR A 57 -3.65 1.88 3.88
CA THR A 57 -4.39 2.76 2.98
C THR A 57 -5.89 2.70 3.30
N ALA A 58 -6.64 3.75 2.96
CA ALA A 58 -8.08 3.82 3.25
C ALA A 58 -8.83 2.68 2.56
N GLU A 59 -8.45 2.37 1.33
CA GLU A 59 -8.97 1.24 0.57
C GLU A 59 -7.93 0.13 0.50
N SER A 60 -8.37 -1.13 0.55
CA SER A 60 -7.43 -2.25 0.38
C SER A 60 -6.95 -2.36 -1.06
N PRO A 61 -5.67 -2.72 -1.29
CA PRO A 61 -5.17 -2.88 -2.65
C PRO A 61 -5.98 -3.88 -3.50
N ALA A 62 -6.50 -4.95 -2.88
CA ALA A 62 -7.31 -5.94 -3.59
C ALA A 62 -8.60 -5.34 -4.15
N VAL A 63 -9.27 -4.47 -3.38
CA VAL A 63 -10.50 -3.78 -3.80
C VAL A 63 -10.21 -2.81 -4.93
N CYS A 64 -9.17 -1.98 -4.78
CA CYS A 64 -8.80 -1.01 -5.80
C CYS A 64 -8.34 -1.68 -7.09
N MET A 65 -7.46 -2.68 -7.03
CA MET A 65 -7.03 -3.44 -8.20
C MET A 65 -8.19 -4.10 -8.93
N LYS A 66 -9.21 -4.59 -8.20
CA LYS A 66 -10.43 -5.13 -8.80
C LYS A 66 -11.23 -4.06 -9.53
N ALA A 67 -11.41 -2.89 -8.91
CA ALA A 67 -12.10 -1.76 -9.53
C ALA A 67 -11.39 -1.31 -10.82
N TRP A 68 -10.07 -1.13 -10.78
CA TRP A 68 -9.28 -0.75 -11.95
C TRP A 68 -9.39 -1.75 -13.10
N LEU A 69 -9.42 -3.05 -12.81
CA LEU A 69 -9.62 -4.07 -13.84
C LEU A 69 -11.05 -4.09 -14.39
N LEU A 70 -12.06 -3.79 -13.57
CA LEU A 70 -13.45 -3.72 -14.01
C LEU A 70 -13.68 -2.49 -14.89
N ASP A 71 -13.11 -1.36 -14.50
CA ASP A 71 -13.24 -0.08 -15.21
C ASP A 71 -12.29 0.02 -16.41
N GLY A 72 -11.26 -0.85 -16.47
CA GLY A 72 -10.20 -0.78 -17.47
C GLY A 72 -9.30 0.45 -17.32
N VAL A 73 -9.36 1.14 -16.17
CA VAL A 73 -8.64 2.40 -15.91
C VAL A 73 -7.91 2.30 -14.58
N ALA A 74 -6.61 2.55 -14.63
CA ALA A 74 -5.78 2.70 -13.43
C ALA A 74 -5.78 4.16 -12.92
N PRO A 75 -5.31 4.44 -11.70
CA PRO A 75 -5.16 5.79 -11.18
C PRO A 75 -4.28 6.67 -12.08
N GLN A 76 -4.37 7.99 -11.88
CA GLN A 76 -3.60 8.95 -12.68
C GLN A 76 -2.10 8.65 -12.64
N GLY A 77 -1.49 8.55 -13.80
CA GLY A 77 -0.08 8.24 -13.97
C GLY A 77 0.26 6.76 -14.00
N PHE A 78 -0.74 5.89 -13.74
CA PHE A 78 -0.57 4.44 -13.84
C PHE A 78 -1.25 3.88 -15.08
N GLY A 79 -0.67 2.84 -15.64
CA GLY A 79 -1.27 1.99 -16.67
C GLY A 79 -1.42 0.56 -16.17
N ILE A 80 -2.46 -0.13 -16.65
CA ILE A 80 -2.64 -1.55 -16.36
C ILE A 80 -1.68 -2.36 -17.23
N GLY A 81 -0.86 -3.18 -16.59
CA GLY A 81 0.09 -4.04 -17.29
C GLY A 81 -0.56 -5.32 -17.84
N ARG A 82 0.27 -6.30 -18.19
CA ARG A 82 -0.15 -7.53 -18.89
C ARG A 82 -0.07 -8.79 -18.02
N ALA A 83 -0.13 -8.65 -16.70
CA ALA A 83 -0.12 -9.78 -15.79
C ALA A 83 -1.02 -9.51 -14.58
N ALA A 84 -1.81 -10.51 -14.20
CA ALA A 84 -2.64 -10.48 -13.01
C ALA A 84 -2.75 -11.88 -12.39
N GLU A 85 -2.97 -11.92 -11.09
CA GLU A 85 -3.29 -13.13 -10.35
C GLU A 85 -4.62 -12.92 -9.63
N LEU A 86 -5.61 -13.74 -9.98
CA LEU A 86 -6.94 -13.75 -9.40
C LEU A 86 -7.11 -15.02 -8.57
N ARG A 87 -7.76 -14.91 -7.42
CA ARG A 87 -8.03 -16.05 -6.55
C ARG A 87 -9.49 -16.08 -6.13
N SER A 88 -10.10 -17.27 -6.18
CA SER A 88 -11.43 -17.49 -5.63
C SER A 88 -11.40 -17.38 -4.10
N THR A 89 -12.47 -16.83 -3.55
CA THR A 89 -12.73 -16.79 -2.11
C THR A 89 -13.30 -18.10 -1.58
N ASP A 90 -13.63 -19.04 -2.46
CA ASP A 90 -14.17 -20.35 -2.10
C ASP A 90 -13.16 -21.23 -1.37
N VAL A 91 -13.66 -22.28 -0.71
CA VAL A 91 -12.87 -23.26 0.04
C VAL A 91 -11.72 -23.87 -0.79
N GLN A 92 -11.93 -24.03 -2.11
CA GLN A 92 -10.91 -24.57 -3.01
C GLN A 92 -9.84 -23.58 -3.43
N ALA A 93 -10.06 -22.28 -3.18
CA ALA A 93 -9.11 -21.20 -3.44
C ALA A 93 -8.47 -21.26 -4.85
N ALA A 94 -9.29 -21.58 -5.88
CA ALA A 94 -8.81 -21.69 -7.26
C ALA A 94 -8.13 -20.40 -7.71
N THR A 95 -6.95 -20.52 -8.29
CA THR A 95 -6.14 -19.38 -8.73
C THR A 95 -6.04 -19.36 -10.24
N VAL A 96 -6.29 -18.20 -10.83
CA VAL A 96 -6.07 -17.92 -12.26
C VAL A 96 -4.94 -16.92 -12.38
N ARG A 97 -3.94 -17.23 -13.21
CA ARG A 97 -2.82 -16.35 -13.46
C ARG A 97 -2.75 -16.01 -14.94
N TYR A 98 -2.77 -14.70 -15.20
CA TYR A 98 -2.54 -14.14 -16.52
C TYR A 98 -1.10 -13.68 -16.63
N THR A 99 -0.43 -14.03 -17.72
CA THR A 99 0.95 -13.62 -17.98
C THR A 99 1.07 -13.20 -19.44
N ARG A 100 1.56 -11.98 -19.69
CA ARG A 100 1.69 -11.40 -21.03
C ARG A 100 0.37 -11.37 -21.80
N HIS A 101 -0.74 -11.27 -21.10
CA HIS A 101 -2.10 -11.27 -21.64
C HIS A 101 -2.76 -9.91 -21.45
N GLY A 102 -3.54 -9.44 -22.41
CA GLY A 102 -4.37 -8.26 -22.24
C GLY A 102 -5.41 -8.52 -21.15
N LEU A 103 -5.57 -7.61 -20.21
CA LEU A 103 -6.48 -7.78 -19.08
C LEU A 103 -7.87 -7.16 -19.32
N GLU A 104 -8.10 -6.61 -20.51
CA GLU A 104 -9.37 -6.00 -20.92
C GLU A 104 -10.37 -7.05 -21.50
N GLY A 105 -9.94 -8.30 -21.58
CA GLY A 105 -10.71 -9.39 -22.19
C GLY A 105 -11.93 -9.81 -21.37
N PRO A 106 -12.97 -10.39 -22.03
CA PRO A 106 -14.19 -10.85 -21.37
C PRO A 106 -13.95 -11.98 -20.36
N ASP A 107 -12.88 -12.75 -20.51
CA ASP A 107 -12.46 -13.82 -19.62
C ASP A 107 -12.05 -13.29 -18.24
N VAL A 108 -11.31 -12.17 -18.20
CA VAL A 108 -10.96 -11.48 -16.95
C VAL A 108 -12.21 -10.94 -16.27
N GLN A 109 -13.09 -10.29 -17.04
CA GLN A 109 -14.34 -9.73 -16.53
C GLN A 109 -15.25 -10.82 -15.96
N GLN A 110 -15.34 -11.98 -16.63
CA GLN A 110 -16.10 -13.13 -16.15
C GLN A 110 -15.56 -13.60 -14.78
N HIS A 111 -14.25 -13.76 -14.62
CA HIS A 111 -13.68 -14.18 -13.36
C HIS A 111 -13.91 -13.19 -12.22
N LEU A 112 -13.87 -11.89 -12.52
CA LEU A 112 -14.18 -10.84 -11.53
C LEU A 112 -15.67 -10.84 -11.15
N ALA A 113 -16.58 -11.13 -12.11
CA ALA A 113 -18.01 -11.27 -11.88
C ALA A 113 -18.34 -12.54 -11.06
N GLU A 114 -17.58 -13.63 -11.25
CA GLU A 114 -17.65 -14.84 -10.43
C GLU A 114 -17.17 -14.65 -8.98
N GLY A 115 -16.74 -13.45 -8.60
CA GLY A 115 -16.35 -13.11 -7.24
C GLY A 115 -14.88 -13.37 -6.92
N LYS A 116 -14.02 -13.65 -7.91
CA LYS A 116 -12.58 -13.76 -7.66
C LYS A 116 -12.00 -12.40 -7.25
N GLU A 117 -11.07 -12.44 -6.31
CA GLU A 117 -10.31 -11.29 -5.84
C GLU A 117 -8.97 -11.17 -6.56
N VAL A 118 -8.54 -9.93 -6.76
CA VAL A 118 -7.25 -9.65 -7.38
C VAL A 118 -6.17 -9.69 -6.31
N ARG A 119 -5.27 -10.65 -6.44
CA ARG A 119 -4.13 -10.84 -5.51
C ARG A 119 -2.90 -10.08 -5.95
N LYS A 120 -2.70 -10.01 -7.28
CA LYS A 120 -1.58 -9.28 -7.87
C LYS A 120 -2.02 -8.65 -9.18
N LEU A 121 -1.52 -7.46 -9.44
CA LEU A 121 -1.73 -6.74 -10.68
C LEU A 121 -0.43 -6.09 -11.13
N ALA A 122 -0.04 -6.33 -12.38
CA ALA A 122 1.05 -5.60 -13.01
C ALA A 122 0.56 -4.20 -13.37
N LEU A 123 1.36 -3.22 -13.03
CA LEU A 123 1.13 -1.81 -13.32
C LEU A 123 2.39 -1.22 -13.95
N ASN A 124 2.23 -0.18 -14.75
CA ASN A 124 3.32 0.69 -15.15
C ASN A 124 3.12 2.09 -14.58
N TRP A 125 4.20 2.80 -14.33
CA TRP A 125 4.22 4.17 -13.86
C TRP A 125 4.84 5.07 -14.92
N LYS A 126 4.01 5.91 -15.56
CA LYS A 126 4.42 6.89 -16.58
C LYS A 126 5.31 6.31 -17.68
N ASP A 127 5.14 5.04 -18.01
CA ASP A 127 5.98 4.29 -18.95
C ASP A 127 7.50 4.29 -18.60
N ARG A 128 7.83 4.58 -17.34
CA ARG A 128 9.20 4.64 -16.83
C ARG A 128 9.54 3.47 -15.91
N LEU A 129 8.54 2.96 -15.17
CA LEU A 129 8.73 1.88 -14.21
C LEU A 129 7.59 0.87 -14.31
N GLU A 130 7.93 -0.39 -14.52
CA GLU A 130 6.99 -1.51 -14.40
C GLU A 130 7.14 -2.20 -13.05
N PHE A 131 6.03 -2.63 -12.47
CA PHE A 131 6.03 -3.39 -11.22
C PHE A 131 4.74 -4.21 -11.06
N VAL A 132 4.74 -5.11 -10.10
CA VAL A 132 3.55 -5.87 -9.70
C VAL A 132 3.16 -5.48 -8.29
N LEU A 133 1.97 -4.92 -8.14
CA LEU A 133 1.35 -4.63 -6.85
C LEU A 133 0.66 -5.89 -6.33
N SER A 134 0.85 -6.21 -5.05
CA SER A 134 0.12 -7.28 -4.36
C SER A 134 -0.91 -6.73 -3.38
N GLU A 135 -1.85 -7.58 -2.98
CA GLU A 135 -2.86 -7.26 -1.96
C GLU A 135 -2.29 -6.81 -0.62
N ASN A 136 -1.05 -7.21 -0.31
CA ASN A 136 -0.34 -6.88 0.94
C ASN A 136 0.55 -5.64 0.79
N MET A 137 0.31 -4.75 -0.17
CA MET A 137 1.12 -3.56 -0.42
C MET A 137 2.59 -3.86 -0.72
N GLN A 138 2.88 -5.02 -1.30
CA GLN A 138 4.24 -5.33 -1.77
C GLN A 138 4.36 -4.97 -3.24
N LEU A 139 5.45 -4.28 -3.58
CA LEU A 139 5.85 -4.02 -4.95
C LEU A 139 6.94 -5.04 -5.32
N SER A 140 6.74 -5.75 -6.40
CA SER A 140 7.69 -6.78 -6.86
C SER A 140 7.93 -6.66 -8.36
N GLY A 141 9.06 -7.21 -8.83
CA GLY A 141 9.39 -7.18 -10.23
C GLY A 141 9.59 -5.77 -10.78
N LEU A 142 10.12 -4.86 -9.96
CA LEU A 142 10.48 -3.50 -10.36
C LEU A 142 11.44 -3.53 -11.54
N LYS A 143 11.04 -2.90 -12.63
CA LYS A 143 11.86 -2.75 -13.84
C LYS A 143 11.77 -1.31 -14.29
N VAL A 144 12.90 -0.65 -14.33
CA VAL A 144 13.06 0.67 -14.93
C VAL A 144 13.21 0.48 -16.44
N ASP A 145 12.52 1.31 -17.23
CA ASP A 145 12.68 1.30 -18.67
C ASP A 145 14.07 1.82 -19.04
N ASP A 146 14.72 1.17 -20.01
CA ASP A 146 16.10 1.50 -20.41
C ASP A 146 16.23 2.96 -20.91
N GLY A 147 15.17 3.51 -21.49
CA GLY A 147 15.13 4.91 -21.95
C GLY A 147 15.19 5.96 -20.83
N VAL A 148 14.90 5.58 -19.60
CA VAL A 148 14.93 6.49 -18.45
C VAL A 148 16.36 6.89 -18.09
N PHE A 149 17.29 5.95 -18.15
CA PHE A 149 18.72 6.21 -17.93
C PHE A 149 19.30 7.22 -18.90
N GLU A 150 18.86 7.18 -20.17
CA GLU A 150 19.31 8.14 -21.19
C GLU A 150 18.72 9.54 -20.99
N GLN A 151 17.44 9.62 -20.55
CA GLN A 151 16.75 10.89 -20.38
C GLN A 151 17.24 11.69 -19.19
N ASP A 152 17.56 11.03 -18.08
CA ASP A 152 17.99 11.70 -16.85
C ASP A 152 19.50 12.01 -16.83
N GLY A 153 20.23 11.67 -17.89
CA GLY A 153 21.66 11.97 -18.01
C GLY A 153 22.53 11.26 -16.96
N LEU A 154 21.95 10.28 -16.27
CA LEU A 154 22.66 9.47 -15.30
C LEU A 154 23.49 8.42 -16.06
N GLN A 155 24.67 8.83 -16.46
CA GLN A 155 25.67 7.85 -16.90
C GLN A 155 26.11 7.11 -15.64
N SER A 156 25.85 5.79 -15.61
CA SER A 156 26.50 4.93 -14.61
C SER A 156 28.00 5.15 -14.73
N SER A 157 28.61 5.73 -13.69
CA SER A 157 30.06 5.80 -13.66
C SER A 157 30.56 4.36 -13.59
N GLU A 158 31.55 4.01 -14.41
CA GLU A 158 32.14 2.67 -14.41
C GLU A 158 32.65 2.25 -13.02
N ASP A 159 32.85 3.24 -12.11
CA ASP A 159 33.41 3.03 -10.78
C ASP A 159 32.37 2.66 -9.72
N ASP A 160 31.08 3.08 -9.83
CA ASP A 160 30.03 2.66 -8.89
C ASP A 160 28.62 2.67 -9.54
N PRO A 161 28.24 1.57 -10.21
CA PRO A 161 26.93 1.44 -10.82
C PRO A 161 25.77 1.41 -9.79
N PHE A 162 26.07 1.05 -8.53
CA PHE A 162 25.05 0.95 -7.49
C PHE A 162 24.46 2.32 -7.12
N ASP A 163 25.28 3.36 -7.01
CA ASP A 163 24.82 4.69 -6.62
C ASP A 163 23.87 5.29 -7.65
N ALA A 164 24.18 5.15 -8.94
CA ALA A 164 23.33 5.62 -10.02
C ALA A 164 21.98 4.89 -10.04
N ASP A 165 21.98 3.56 -9.94
CA ASP A 165 20.79 2.73 -9.90
C ASP A 165 19.94 3.05 -8.66
N ALA A 166 20.56 3.20 -7.49
CA ALA A 166 19.88 3.52 -6.25
C ALA A 166 19.24 4.91 -6.30
N LEU A 167 19.96 5.91 -6.84
CA LEU A 167 19.44 7.26 -6.98
C LEU A 167 18.24 7.30 -7.92
N LEU A 168 18.35 6.67 -9.08
CA LEU A 168 17.26 6.60 -10.05
C LEU A 168 16.04 5.90 -9.45
N LEU A 169 16.21 4.71 -8.89
CA LEU A 169 15.12 3.94 -8.32
C LEU A 169 14.44 4.68 -7.17
N THR A 170 15.20 5.29 -6.26
CA THR A 170 14.64 6.03 -5.14
C THR A 170 13.93 7.31 -5.59
N SER A 171 14.42 8.00 -6.63
CA SER A 171 13.75 9.16 -7.20
C SER A 171 12.40 8.79 -7.83
N GLU A 172 12.36 7.71 -8.62
CA GLU A 172 11.11 7.22 -9.21
C GLU A 172 10.12 6.74 -8.14
N LEU A 173 10.59 5.99 -7.15
CA LEU A 173 9.75 5.55 -6.03
C LEU A 173 9.23 6.73 -5.20
N SER A 174 10.01 7.79 -5.02
CA SER A 174 9.58 9.00 -4.30
C SER A 174 8.39 9.69 -4.99
N ALA A 175 8.29 9.61 -6.31
CA ALA A 175 7.18 10.15 -7.07
C ALA A 175 6.00 9.15 -7.18
N LEU A 176 6.30 7.86 -7.33
CA LEU A 176 5.32 6.80 -7.51
C LEU A 176 4.52 6.53 -6.23
N LEU A 177 5.19 6.40 -5.07
CA LEU A 177 4.54 5.96 -3.84
C LEU A 177 3.41 6.89 -3.38
N PRO A 178 3.56 8.23 -3.33
CA PRO A 178 2.46 9.12 -3.00
C PRO A 178 1.27 8.98 -3.95
N ALA A 179 1.52 8.92 -5.26
CA ALA A 179 0.45 8.75 -6.25
C ALA A 179 -0.25 7.39 -6.13
N LEU A 180 0.49 6.33 -5.78
CA LEU A 180 -0.11 5.03 -5.51
C LEU A 180 -1.01 5.08 -4.27
N PHE A 181 -0.56 5.75 -3.20
CA PHE A 181 -1.38 5.91 -2.00
C PHE A 181 -2.66 6.70 -2.28
N GLU A 182 -2.59 7.76 -3.07
CA GLU A 182 -3.78 8.50 -3.52
C GLU A 182 -4.73 7.59 -4.30
N GLY A 183 -4.20 6.77 -5.20
CA GLY A 183 -4.99 5.78 -5.95
C GLY A 183 -5.64 4.70 -5.07
N LEU A 184 -5.13 4.49 -3.86
CA LEU A 184 -5.66 3.57 -2.83
C LEU A 184 -6.50 4.30 -1.77
N GLY A 185 -7.01 5.50 -2.07
CA GLY A 185 -7.86 6.28 -1.18
C GLY A 185 -7.11 7.09 -0.12
N GLY A 186 -5.79 7.17 -0.22
CA GLY A 186 -4.94 7.87 0.73
C GLY A 186 -4.33 6.97 1.80
N ARG A 187 -3.26 7.47 2.42
CA ARG A 187 -2.59 6.78 3.53
C ARG A 187 -3.36 7.01 4.82
N VAL A 188 -3.61 5.96 5.59
CA VAL A 188 -4.14 6.05 6.94
C VAL A 188 -2.98 6.09 7.90
N ASP A 189 -2.73 7.27 8.47
CA ASP A 189 -1.69 7.42 9.50
C ASP A 189 -2.18 6.74 10.79
N GLY A 190 -1.56 5.65 11.15
CA GLY A 190 -1.81 4.97 12.41
C GLY A 190 -1.44 5.88 13.58
N LEU A 191 -2.43 6.26 14.38
CA LEU A 191 -2.31 6.91 15.70
C LEU A 191 -1.34 8.10 15.76
N GLY A 192 -1.73 9.27 15.22
CA GLY A 192 -0.97 10.47 15.55
C GLY A 192 -1.20 11.73 14.74
N ALA A 193 -2.03 11.75 13.72
CA ALA A 193 -2.37 12.98 13.02
C ALA A 193 -3.86 13.27 13.04
N SER A 194 -4.45 13.26 14.24
CA SER A 194 -5.66 14.01 14.49
C SER A 194 -5.25 15.39 14.97
N ALA A 195 -5.08 16.31 14.05
CA ALA A 195 -5.33 17.72 14.32
C ALA A 195 -5.09 18.55 13.07
N SER A 196 -6.14 19.22 12.70
CA SER A 196 -6.10 20.53 12.07
C SER A 196 -6.14 20.56 10.56
N SER A 197 -7.32 20.77 10.04
CA SER A 197 -7.79 22.12 9.71
C SER A 197 -9.25 22.08 9.24
N ALA A 198 -10.17 22.06 10.19
CA ALA A 198 -11.48 22.60 9.92
C ALA A 198 -11.36 24.11 10.13
N PRO A 199 -11.75 24.98 9.18
CA PRO A 199 -11.84 26.40 9.45
C PRO A 199 -12.99 26.61 10.42
N LEU A 200 -12.68 27.24 11.56
CA LEU A 200 -13.65 27.86 12.46
C LEU A 200 -14.42 28.89 11.64
N GLY A 201 -15.59 28.52 11.20
CA GLY A 201 -16.60 29.39 10.62
C GLY A 201 -17.75 29.62 11.58
N ALA A 202 -17.79 30.83 12.12
CA ALA A 202 -18.93 31.59 12.60
C ALA A 202 -19.87 30.94 13.61
N ALA A 203 -19.71 31.39 14.85
CA ALA A 203 -20.68 31.34 15.93
C ALA A 203 -22.04 31.91 15.49
N ALA A 204 -23.09 31.09 15.59
CA ALA A 204 -24.45 31.58 15.73
C ALA A 204 -24.88 31.38 17.20
N ALA A 205 -25.22 32.46 17.83
CA ALA A 205 -25.61 32.56 19.24
C ALA A 205 -26.87 31.73 19.55
N PRO A 206 -27.00 31.20 20.79
CA PRO A 206 -28.21 30.49 21.20
C PRO A 206 -29.31 31.48 21.61
N ALA A 207 -30.50 31.32 21.04
CA ALA A 207 -31.69 31.95 21.49
C ALA A 207 -32.22 31.26 22.76
N ALA A 208 -32.54 32.06 23.78
CA ALA A 208 -33.05 31.65 25.09
C ALA A 208 -34.43 30.98 25.03
N PRO A 209 -34.76 30.10 25.97
CA PRO A 209 -36.07 29.48 26.05
C PRO A 209 -37.07 30.38 26.81
N THR A 210 -38.24 30.54 26.22
CA THR A 210 -39.42 31.14 26.90
C THR A 210 -40.19 30.04 27.62
N ALA A 211 -40.39 30.24 28.91
CA ALA A 211 -41.22 29.43 29.79
C ALA A 211 -42.70 29.81 29.67
N ALA A 212 -43.58 28.82 29.67
CA ALA A 212 -44.96 28.90 30.24
C ALA A 212 -45.50 27.46 30.28
N ALA A 213 -45.62 26.92 31.45
CA ALA A 213 -46.78 26.83 32.37
C ALA A 213 -47.78 25.72 31.99
N ALA A 214 -47.74 24.71 32.78
CA ALA A 214 -48.67 24.29 33.83
C ALA A 214 -49.74 23.28 33.41
N ALA A 215 -49.83 22.26 34.20
CA ALA A 215 -50.98 21.61 34.83
C ALA A 215 -51.52 20.32 34.19
N ALA A 216 -51.48 19.30 34.93
CA ALA A 216 -52.44 18.47 35.62
C ALA A 216 -52.33 16.96 35.36
N ALA A 217 -51.97 16.30 36.42
CA ALA A 217 -52.64 15.21 37.14
C ALA A 217 -52.99 13.91 36.43
N GLY A 218 -52.33 12.88 36.76
CA GLY A 218 -52.47 11.55 37.30
C GLY A 218 -53.64 10.66 36.87
N PRO A 219 -53.80 9.45 37.41
CA PRO A 219 -52.80 8.44 37.68
C PRO A 219 -53.15 7.05 37.08
N ASP A 220 -52.22 6.11 37.23
CA ASP A 220 -52.48 4.71 37.61
C ASP A 220 -53.03 3.72 36.57
N VAL A 221 -52.33 2.65 36.41
CA VAL A 221 -52.67 1.22 36.50
C VAL A 221 -51.82 0.40 35.54
N ALA A 222 -50.87 -0.31 36.07
CA ALA A 222 -50.50 -1.66 35.60
C ALA A 222 -51.57 -2.60 36.18
N PRO A 223 -51.83 -3.78 35.69
CA PRO A 223 -50.89 -4.89 35.65
C PRO A 223 -51.13 -5.92 34.52
N TRP A 224 -50.15 -6.75 34.36
CA TRP A 224 -50.13 -8.19 34.13
C TRP A 224 -51.44 -8.88 33.71
N ASP A 225 -51.46 -9.49 32.49
CA ASP A 225 -51.73 -10.91 32.26
C ASP A 225 -51.23 -11.35 30.88
#